data_56e9d3d52a925df6cdc03cb90727cb0a
#
_entry.id   56e9d3d52a925df6cdc03cb90727cb0a
#
_cell.length_a   1.000
_cell.length_b   1.000
_cell.length_c   1.000
_cell.angle_alpha   90.00
_cell.angle_beta   90.00
_cell.angle_gamma   90.00
#
_symmetry.space_group_name_H-M   'P 1'
#
loop_
_entity.id
_entity.type
_entity.pdbx_description
1 polymer ?
#
loop_
_entity_poly.entity_id
_entity_poly.type
_entity_poly.pdbx_seq_one_letter_code
_entity_poly.pdbx_strand_id
1 'polypeptide(L)'
;MESLIIDEPQVISIRPAAIFAFVHVLAFMLCSLGFLLLAWRYWPGLVWISLLSAIFGLYRFWFIRSVCYTITPEIIRIKRGIFFKRTDQVELYRVKDYILTQPFLLQVFGLMNLTLKSTDPENPVVWLRGIPASNLVDTLRGYVQQARLNNKIYEIN
;
A
#
# COMPACT_ATOMS: atom_id res chain seq x y z
N MET A 1 -20.92 -20.12 -34.80
CA MET A 1 -19.71 -19.34 -34.47
C MET A 1 -19.95 -18.69 -33.15
N GLU A 2 -19.65 -19.41 -32.11
CA GLU A 2 -19.77 -18.94 -30.72
C GLU A 2 -18.52 -18.12 -30.41
N SER A 3 -18.68 -16.81 -30.28
CA SER A 3 -17.61 -15.90 -29.92
C SER A 3 -17.14 -16.27 -28.52
N LEU A 4 -15.97 -16.88 -28.41
CA LEU A 4 -15.23 -17.00 -27.18
C LEU A 4 -15.04 -15.57 -26.65
N ILE A 5 -15.91 -15.14 -25.74
CA ILE A 5 -15.67 -13.99 -24.90
C ILE A 5 -14.50 -14.40 -24.02
N ILE A 6 -13.30 -14.06 -24.44
CA ILE A 6 -12.11 -14.08 -23.57
C ILE A 6 -12.37 -12.99 -22.56
N ASP A 7 -12.85 -13.40 -21.38
CA ASP A 7 -13.02 -12.52 -20.23
C ASP A 7 -11.61 -11.96 -19.92
N GLU A 8 -11.36 -10.71 -20.29
CA GLU A 8 -10.07 -10.07 -20.04
C GLU A 8 -9.80 -10.13 -18.52
N PRO A 9 -8.63 -10.61 -18.09
CA PRO A 9 -8.34 -10.74 -16.68
C PRO A 9 -8.50 -9.37 -16.02
N GLN A 10 -9.46 -9.25 -15.10
CA GLN A 10 -9.75 -7.99 -14.41
C GLN A 10 -8.53 -7.54 -13.60
N VAL A 11 -7.80 -6.58 -14.15
CA VAL A 11 -6.64 -5.99 -13.49
C VAL A 11 -7.11 -4.89 -12.54
N ILE A 12 -6.98 -5.14 -11.25
CA ILE A 12 -7.31 -4.17 -10.21
C ILE A 12 -6.05 -3.38 -9.87
N SER A 13 -6.06 -2.06 -10.12
CA SER A 13 -4.95 -1.17 -9.76
C SER A 13 -5.38 -0.23 -8.62
N ILE A 14 -4.70 -0.31 -7.48
CA ILE A 14 -5.02 0.45 -6.27
C ILE A 14 -3.78 1.23 -5.83
N ARG A 15 -3.99 2.45 -5.34
CA ARG A 15 -2.94 3.29 -4.74
C ARG A 15 -3.34 3.70 -3.32
N PRO A 16 -2.36 3.91 -2.43
CA PRO A 16 -2.64 4.52 -1.14
C PRO A 16 -3.39 5.83 -1.29
N ALA A 17 -4.39 6.06 -0.45
CA ALA A 17 -5.16 7.29 -0.46
C ALA A 17 -4.26 8.50 -0.10
N ALA A 18 -4.55 9.66 -0.68
CA ALA A 18 -3.81 10.89 -0.37
C ALA A 18 -3.91 11.26 1.12
N ILE A 19 -5.08 11.04 1.70
CA ILE A 19 -5.33 11.25 3.13
C ILE A 19 -4.43 10.37 4.01
N PHE A 20 -4.19 9.11 3.62
CA PHE A 20 -3.26 8.22 4.31
C PHE A 20 -1.84 8.79 4.30
N ALA A 21 -1.37 9.28 3.16
CA ALA A 21 -0.07 9.93 3.04
C ALA A 21 0.00 11.20 3.90
N PHE A 22 -1.06 12.02 3.88
CA PHE A 22 -1.14 13.25 4.65
C PHE A 22 -1.06 13.00 6.17
N VAL A 23 -1.81 12.04 6.69
CA VAL A 23 -1.79 11.68 8.12
C VAL A 23 -0.38 11.25 8.56
N HIS A 24 0.34 10.49 7.72
CA HIS A 24 1.70 10.05 8.03
C HIS A 24 2.75 11.18 7.99
N VAL A 25 2.47 12.25 7.27
CA VAL A 25 3.37 13.40 7.12
C VAL A 25 3.02 14.53 8.09
N LEU A 26 1.82 14.52 8.67
CA LEU A 26 1.29 15.56 9.54
C LEU A 26 2.25 15.88 10.71
N ALA A 27 2.84 14.87 11.33
CA ALA A 27 3.81 15.07 12.40
C ALA A 27 5.04 15.88 11.97
N PHE A 28 5.57 15.61 10.78
CA PHE A 28 6.71 16.36 10.24
C PHE A 28 6.34 17.80 9.90
N MET A 29 5.11 18.02 9.40
CA MET A 29 4.60 19.37 9.14
C MET A 29 4.42 20.18 10.42
N LEU A 30 3.86 19.56 11.46
CA LEU A 30 3.70 20.20 12.77
C LEU A 30 5.07 20.50 13.41
N CYS A 31 6.03 19.58 13.34
CA CYS A 31 7.40 19.81 13.79
C CYS A 31 8.06 20.97 13.03
N SER A 32 7.91 21.01 11.71
CA SER A 32 8.43 22.10 10.89
C SER A 32 7.86 23.46 11.31
N LEU A 33 6.54 23.52 11.50
CA LEU A 33 5.86 24.74 11.97
C LEU A 33 6.35 25.13 13.38
N GLY A 34 6.50 24.17 14.30
CA GLY A 34 7.00 24.42 15.64
C GLY A 34 8.41 25.01 15.63
N PHE A 35 9.33 24.42 14.85
CA PHE A 35 10.70 24.97 14.71
C PHE A 35 10.71 26.35 14.04
N LEU A 36 9.80 26.64 13.12
CA LEU A 36 9.67 27.94 12.51
C LEU A 36 9.24 29.00 13.53
N LEU A 37 8.28 28.69 14.39
CA LEU A 37 7.82 29.57 15.47
C LEU A 37 8.94 29.79 16.51
N LEU A 38 9.68 28.75 16.87
CA LEU A 38 10.84 28.88 17.77
C LEU A 38 11.97 29.71 17.16
N ALA A 39 12.20 29.57 15.85
CA ALA A 39 13.18 30.38 15.12
C ALA A 39 12.82 31.87 15.17
N TRP A 40 11.54 32.20 15.03
CA TRP A 40 11.06 33.57 15.12
C TRP A 40 11.30 34.18 16.52
N ARG A 41 11.11 33.38 17.60
CA ARG A 41 11.13 33.88 18.98
C ARG A 41 12.52 33.84 19.62
N TYR A 42 13.35 32.83 19.33
CA TYR A 42 14.57 32.55 20.07
C TYR A 42 15.84 32.61 19.22
N TRP A 43 15.94 31.84 18.16
CA TRP A 43 17.17 31.71 17.39
C TRP A 43 16.91 31.44 15.89
N PRO A 44 17.33 32.37 15.00
CA PRO A 44 17.07 32.25 13.57
C PRO A 44 17.64 30.99 12.92
N GLY A 45 18.69 30.38 13.49
CA GLY A 45 19.29 29.15 12.97
C GLY A 45 18.33 27.96 12.90
N LEU A 46 17.25 27.96 13.72
CA LEU A 46 16.24 26.91 13.71
C LEU A 46 15.42 26.87 12.41
N VAL A 47 15.48 27.91 11.57
CA VAL A 47 14.85 27.92 10.23
C VAL A 47 15.37 26.77 9.37
N TRP A 48 16.65 26.46 9.45
CA TRP A 48 17.23 25.36 8.68
C TRP A 48 16.68 23.99 9.09
N ILE A 49 16.45 23.78 10.39
CA ILE A 49 15.85 22.55 10.91
C ILE A 49 14.37 22.45 10.45
N SER A 50 13.64 23.56 10.51
CA SER A 50 12.26 23.65 9.99
C SER A 50 12.21 23.27 8.51
N LEU A 51 13.12 23.85 7.70
CA LEU A 51 13.20 23.59 6.26
C LEU A 51 13.50 22.11 5.98
N LEU A 52 14.47 21.52 6.66
CA LEU A 52 14.81 20.09 6.52
C LEU A 52 13.62 19.19 6.86
N SER A 53 12.91 19.49 7.96
CA SER A 53 11.71 18.75 8.35
C SER A 53 10.60 18.85 7.30
N ALA A 54 10.38 20.03 6.73
CA ALA A 54 9.41 20.25 5.66
C ALA A 54 9.76 19.46 4.39
N ILE A 55 11.02 19.53 3.95
CA ILE A 55 11.50 18.79 2.78
C ILE A 55 11.35 17.29 2.99
N PHE A 56 11.72 16.78 4.17
CA PHE A 56 11.58 15.36 4.49
C PHE A 56 10.11 14.93 4.51
N GLY A 57 9.22 15.73 5.08
CA GLY A 57 7.78 15.50 5.05
C GLY A 57 7.24 15.43 3.62
N LEU A 58 7.62 16.38 2.77
CA LEU A 58 7.21 16.41 1.37
C LEU A 58 7.72 15.17 0.59
N TYR A 59 8.97 14.79 0.79
CA TYR A 59 9.54 13.57 0.21
C TYR A 59 8.75 12.32 0.63
N ARG A 60 8.44 12.19 1.93
CA ARG A 60 7.64 11.07 2.48
C ARG A 60 6.23 11.01 1.88
N PHE A 61 5.59 12.17 1.69
CA PHE A 61 4.29 12.25 1.04
C PHE A 61 4.32 11.66 -0.37
N TRP A 62 5.25 12.14 -1.21
CA TRP A 62 5.41 11.64 -2.57
C TRP A 62 5.83 10.17 -2.61
N PHE A 63 6.67 9.73 -1.67
CA PHE A 63 7.07 8.33 -1.58
C PHE A 63 5.87 7.41 -1.32
N ILE A 64 4.99 7.75 -0.38
CA ILE A 64 3.77 6.97 -0.11
C ILE A 64 2.85 6.98 -1.34
N ARG A 65 2.70 8.11 -2.01
CA ARG A 65 1.86 8.23 -3.21
C ARG A 65 2.40 7.51 -4.45
N SER A 66 3.70 7.26 -4.49
CA SER A 66 4.33 6.53 -5.59
C SER A 66 4.05 5.03 -5.57
N VAL A 67 3.56 4.50 -4.44
CA VAL A 67 3.22 3.08 -4.33
C VAL A 67 2.00 2.76 -5.18
N CYS A 68 2.08 1.67 -5.94
CA CYS A 68 0.98 1.17 -6.75
C CYS A 68 0.87 -0.35 -6.58
N TYR A 69 -0.31 -0.80 -6.19
CA TYR A 69 -0.68 -2.20 -6.07
C TYR A 69 -1.45 -2.62 -7.30
N THR A 70 -0.95 -3.59 -8.05
CA THR A 70 -1.64 -4.18 -9.20
C THR A 70 -1.96 -5.63 -8.88
N ILE A 71 -3.23 -5.97 -8.90
CA ILE A 71 -3.74 -7.30 -8.57
C ILE A 71 -4.34 -7.89 -9.83
N THR A 72 -3.86 -9.05 -10.20
CA THR A 72 -4.39 -9.88 -11.27
C THR A 72 -4.83 -11.23 -10.69
N PRO A 73 -5.58 -12.07 -11.39
CA PRO A 73 -5.98 -13.38 -10.89
C PRO A 73 -4.83 -14.33 -10.54
N GLU A 74 -3.61 -14.07 -11.02
CA GLU A 74 -2.45 -14.93 -10.80
C GLU A 74 -1.42 -14.33 -9.86
N ILE A 75 -1.19 -13.00 -9.94
CA ILE A 75 -0.10 -12.34 -9.23
C ILE A 75 -0.53 -11.02 -8.59
N ILE A 76 0.09 -10.69 -7.46
CA ILE A 76 0.07 -9.35 -6.90
C ILE A 76 1.42 -8.69 -7.20
N ARG A 77 1.38 -7.54 -7.83
CA ARG A 77 2.55 -6.74 -8.14
C ARG A 77 2.54 -5.44 -7.34
N ILE A 78 3.63 -5.17 -6.62
CA ILE A 78 3.80 -3.98 -5.80
C ILE A 78 4.92 -3.14 -6.40
N LYS A 79 4.56 -2.00 -6.96
CA LYS A 79 5.53 -1.01 -7.44
C LYS A 79 5.68 0.07 -6.38
N ARG A 80 6.93 0.39 -6.00
CA ARG A 80 7.24 1.46 -5.03
C ARG A 80 8.54 2.17 -5.39
N GLY A 81 8.63 3.42 -5.00
CA GLY A 81 9.80 4.28 -5.19
C GLY A 81 9.60 5.42 -6.19
N ILE A 82 10.29 6.52 -5.93
CA ILE A 82 10.28 7.74 -6.77
C ILE A 82 11.46 7.68 -7.73
N PHE A 83 12.69 7.70 -7.21
CA PHE A 83 13.93 7.67 -8.00
C PHE A 83 14.35 6.23 -8.31
N PHE A 84 14.36 5.36 -7.31
CA PHE A 84 14.64 3.93 -7.47
C PHE A 84 13.32 3.16 -7.41
N LYS A 85 12.87 2.68 -8.57
CA LYS A 85 11.64 1.90 -8.66
C LYS A 85 11.95 0.43 -8.37
N ARG A 86 11.32 -0.10 -7.33
CA ARG A 86 11.33 -1.52 -7.02
C ARG A 86 9.95 -2.11 -7.32
N THR A 87 9.94 -3.27 -7.95
CA THR A 87 8.73 -4.02 -8.24
C THR A 87 8.87 -5.39 -7.60
N ASP A 88 8.06 -5.66 -6.59
CA ASP A 88 7.96 -6.97 -5.97
C ASP A 88 6.73 -7.67 -6.56
N GLN A 89 6.81 -8.98 -6.80
CA GLN A 89 5.71 -9.79 -7.32
C GLN A 89 5.53 -11.00 -6.40
N VAL A 90 4.28 -11.33 -6.11
CA VAL A 90 3.92 -12.51 -5.32
C VAL A 90 2.80 -13.25 -6.03
N GLU A 91 2.98 -14.53 -6.21
CA GLU A 91 2.00 -15.42 -6.80
C GLU A 91 0.85 -15.67 -5.82
N LEU A 92 -0.40 -15.48 -6.28
CA LEU A 92 -1.57 -15.56 -5.43
C LEU A 92 -1.80 -16.94 -4.81
N TYR A 93 -1.45 -18.01 -5.50
CA TYR A 93 -1.58 -19.36 -4.92
C TYR A 93 -0.70 -19.58 -3.68
N ARG A 94 0.35 -18.76 -3.49
CA ARG A 94 1.23 -18.82 -2.29
C ARG A 94 0.67 -18.07 -1.09
N VAL A 95 -0.40 -17.30 -1.26
CA VAL A 95 -1.02 -16.55 -0.16
C VAL A 95 -1.81 -17.52 0.73
N LYS A 96 -1.52 -17.50 2.05
CA LYS A 96 -2.17 -18.35 3.04
C LYS A 96 -3.21 -17.62 3.88
N ASP A 97 -2.81 -16.45 4.40
CA ASP A 97 -3.62 -15.70 5.37
C ASP A 97 -3.82 -14.26 4.96
N TYR A 98 -4.96 -13.72 5.37
CA TYR A 98 -5.36 -12.33 5.17
C TYR A 98 -5.61 -11.68 6.53
N ILE A 99 -4.92 -10.58 6.83
CA ILE A 99 -5.14 -9.81 8.05
C ILE A 99 -5.59 -8.42 7.64
N LEU A 100 -6.84 -8.10 7.93
CA LEU A 100 -7.39 -6.77 7.71
C LEU A 100 -7.25 -5.98 9.00
N THR A 101 -6.68 -4.78 8.92
CA THR A 101 -6.49 -3.88 10.05
C THR A 101 -7.01 -2.49 9.71
N GLN A 102 -7.88 -1.97 10.55
CA GLN A 102 -8.45 -0.64 10.43
C GLN A 102 -8.26 0.14 11.73
N PRO A 103 -7.11 0.78 11.98
CA PRO A 103 -6.94 1.71 13.07
C PRO A 103 -7.99 2.82 13.02
N PHE A 104 -8.33 3.41 14.17
CA PHE A 104 -9.40 4.40 14.29
C PHE A 104 -9.34 5.51 13.22
N LEU A 105 -8.15 6.08 12.99
CA LEU A 105 -7.98 7.11 11.95
C LEU A 105 -8.32 6.60 10.55
N LEU A 106 -7.93 5.38 10.20
CA LEU A 106 -8.24 4.80 8.89
C LEU A 106 -9.74 4.48 8.77
N GLN A 107 -10.38 4.10 9.86
CA GLN A 107 -11.81 3.85 9.93
C GLN A 107 -12.63 5.11 9.61
N VAL A 108 -12.25 6.24 10.22
CA VAL A 108 -12.90 7.54 9.98
C VAL A 108 -12.84 7.96 8.51
N PHE A 109 -11.74 7.63 7.83
CA PHE A 109 -11.55 7.98 6.41
C PHE A 109 -11.96 6.86 5.44
N GLY A 110 -12.60 5.80 5.91
CA GLY A 110 -13.00 4.67 5.06
C GLY A 110 -11.81 3.97 4.41
N LEU A 111 -10.68 3.89 5.10
CA LEU A 111 -9.46 3.24 4.64
C LEU A 111 -9.16 1.97 5.42
N MET A 112 -8.38 1.09 4.82
CA MET A 112 -7.92 -0.14 5.47
C MET A 112 -6.47 -0.47 5.13
N ASN A 113 -5.85 -1.28 5.97
CA ASN A 113 -4.59 -1.95 5.68
C ASN A 113 -4.87 -3.44 5.53
N LEU A 114 -4.39 -4.04 4.47
CA LEU A 114 -4.46 -5.46 4.23
C LEU A 114 -3.06 -6.06 4.25
N THR A 115 -2.85 -7.03 5.13
CA THR A 115 -1.61 -7.80 5.22
C THR A 115 -1.88 -9.20 4.71
N LEU A 116 -1.09 -9.62 3.72
CA LEU A 116 -1.14 -10.95 3.15
C LEU A 116 0.08 -11.73 3.64
N LYS A 117 -0.12 -12.92 4.19
CA LYS A 117 0.95 -13.86 4.51
C LYS A 117 1.13 -14.83 3.36
N SER A 118 2.35 -14.95 2.88
CA SER A 118 2.72 -15.81 1.74
C SER A 118 3.75 -16.85 2.18
N THR A 119 3.81 -17.96 1.44
CA THR A 119 4.90 -18.94 1.50
C THR A 119 6.09 -18.58 0.63
N ASP A 120 6.05 -17.43 -0.04
CA ASP A 120 7.17 -16.95 -0.85
C ASP A 120 8.37 -16.59 0.06
N PRO A 121 9.55 -17.19 -0.14
CA PRO A 121 10.73 -16.91 0.69
C PRO A 121 11.20 -15.45 0.62
N GLU A 122 11.05 -14.81 -0.53
CA GLU A 122 11.48 -13.41 -0.72
C GLU A 122 10.46 -12.40 -0.17
N ASN A 123 9.18 -12.74 -0.22
CA ASN A 123 8.09 -11.88 0.21
C ASN A 123 7.11 -12.62 1.14
N PRO A 124 7.54 -13.02 2.35
CA PRO A 124 6.70 -13.78 3.27
C PRO A 124 5.50 -12.97 3.78
N VAL A 125 5.61 -11.65 3.79
CA VAL A 125 4.54 -10.73 4.19
C VAL A 125 4.42 -9.57 3.23
N VAL A 126 3.24 -9.41 2.68
CA VAL A 126 2.89 -8.34 1.74
C VAL A 126 1.92 -7.37 2.40
N TRP A 127 2.26 -6.08 2.39
CA TRP A 127 1.42 -5.04 2.97
C TRP A 127 0.82 -4.13 1.90
N LEU A 128 -0.51 -4.08 1.86
CA LEU A 128 -1.27 -3.09 1.12
C LEU A 128 -1.81 -2.07 2.13
N ARG A 129 -1.21 -0.90 2.20
CA ARG A 129 -1.50 0.11 3.23
C ARG A 129 -2.28 1.29 2.70
N GLY A 130 -3.24 1.78 3.50
CA GLY A 130 -4.00 2.99 3.20
C GLY A 130 -4.85 2.86 1.94
N ILE A 131 -5.36 1.67 1.66
CA ILE A 131 -6.26 1.42 0.52
C ILE A 131 -7.71 1.72 0.94
N PRO A 132 -8.60 2.09 -0.01
CA PRO A 132 -10.01 2.27 0.28
C PRO A 132 -10.62 0.98 0.84
N ALA A 133 -11.49 1.12 1.86
CA ALA A 133 -12.25 0.01 2.38
C ALA A 133 -13.21 -0.50 1.29
N SER A 134 -13.04 -1.73 0.88
CA SER A 134 -13.81 -2.37 -0.20
C SER A 134 -13.84 -3.88 0.03
N ASN A 135 -14.67 -4.58 -0.74
CA ASN A 135 -14.74 -6.05 -0.73
C ASN A 135 -13.52 -6.72 -1.40
N LEU A 136 -12.37 -6.03 -1.37
CA LEU A 136 -11.13 -6.50 -2.00
C LEU A 136 -10.68 -7.85 -1.44
N VAL A 137 -10.93 -8.11 -0.15
CA VAL A 137 -10.56 -9.37 0.49
C VAL A 137 -11.33 -10.55 -0.12
N ASP A 138 -12.63 -10.37 -0.38
CA ASP A 138 -13.46 -11.43 -0.96
C ASP A 138 -13.05 -11.68 -2.42
N THR A 139 -12.76 -10.62 -3.17
CA THR A 139 -12.22 -10.73 -4.54
C THR A 139 -10.88 -11.46 -4.55
N LEU A 140 -9.98 -11.10 -3.62
CA LEU A 140 -8.68 -11.77 -3.48
C LEU A 140 -8.82 -13.25 -3.12
N ARG A 141 -9.76 -13.61 -2.23
CA ARG A 141 -10.05 -15.01 -1.92
C ARG A 141 -10.46 -15.78 -3.16
N GLY A 142 -11.35 -15.21 -3.97
CA GLY A 142 -11.75 -15.82 -5.24
C GLY A 142 -10.56 -16.04 -6.17
N TYR A 143 -9.71 -15.03 -6.34
CA TYR A 143 -8.52 -15.15 -7.19
C TYR A 143 -7.50 -16.17 -6.65
N VAL A 144 -7.26 -16.20 -5.34
CA VAL A 144 -6.38 -17.22 -4.72
C VAL A 144 -6.91 -18.62 -4.94
N GLN A 145 -8.21 -18.83 -4.75
CA GLN A 145 -8.83 -20.14 -4.97
C GLN A 145 -8.72 -20.57 -6.43
N GLN A 146 -8.98 -19.66 -7.36
CA GLN A 146 -8.84 -19.89 -8.80
C GLN A 146 -7.37 -20.19 -9.17
N ALA A 147 -6.42 -19.41 -8.66
CA ALA A 147 -5.00 -19.62 -8.89
C ALA A 147 -4.51 -20.97 -8.36
N ARG A 148 -5.01 -21.43 -7.19
CA ARG A 148 -4.71 -22.75 -6.63
C ARG A 148 -5.25 -23.88 -7.50
N LEU A 149 -6.49 -23.77 -7.99
CA LEU A 149 -7.10 -24.76 -8.90
C LEU A 149 -6.31 -24.86 -10.20
N ASN A 150 -5.94 -23.72 -10.79
CA ASN A 150 -5.17 -23.67 -12.04
C ASN A 150 -3.79 -24.31 -11.88
N ASN A 151 -3.15 -24.15 -10.72
CA ASN A 151 -1.84 -24.73 -10.42
C ASN A 151 -1.94 -26.16 -9.84
N LYS A 152 -3.13 -26.76 -9.79
CA LYS A 152 -3.38 -28.12 -9.23
C LYS A 152 -2.88 -28.30 -7.78
N ILE A 153 -2.88 -27.23 -7.01
CA ILE A 153 -2.49 -27.24 -5.60
C ILE A 153 -3.75 -27.53 -4.80
N TYR A 154 -3.92 -28.80 -4.42
CA TYR A 154 -5.00 -29.24 -3.51
C TYR A 154 -4.48 -29.15 -2.07
N GLU A 155 -5.17 -28.41 -1.20
CA GLU A 155 -4.95 -28.53 0.24
C GLU A 155 -5.56 -29.86 0.68
N ILE A 156 -4.70 -30.82 1.05
CA ILE A 156 -5.12 -32.03 1.75
C ILE A 156 -5.30 -31.62 3.22
N ASN A 157 -6.54 -31.51 3.66
CA ASN A 157 -6.91 -31.38 5.08
C ASN A 157 -6.73 -32.70 5.77
#